data_dde942da01d21f5596ca267b56044432
#
_entry.id   dde942da01d21f5596ca267b56044432
#
_cell.length_a   1.000
_cell.length_b   1.000
_cell.length_c   1.000
_cell.angle_alpha   90.00
_cell.angle_beta   90.00
_cell.angle_gamma   90.00
#
_symmetry.space_group_name_H-M   'P 1'
#
loop_
_entity.id
_entity.type
_entity.pdbx_description
1 polymer ?
#
loop_
_entity_poly.entity_id
_entity_poly.type
_entity_poly.pdbx_seq_one_letter_code
_entity_poly.pdbx_strand_id
1 'polypeptide(L)'
;GIYEPAFRETYQWLTEQKAAEEREIGSAEIAGWLGFNSKEMWNTFLPELDQSYKEQASRMVGDLMVRQIRKHKAVWYPGAEEMLTALKNRGYHLVILSNCKASYREAHWKEFGMERWFDHFYDCESYGFRPKTEIVQEIIREYSGPYLVVGDRRQDLECARACKSPFIGCLYGYGEKGELNGAD
;
A
#
# COMPACT_ATOMS: atom_id res chain seq x y z
N GLY A 1 -12.54 5.45 -0.92
CA GLY A 1 -11.56 4.48 -0.41
C GLY A 1 -11.69 4.26 1.08
N ILE A 2 -11.03 3.25 1.61
CA ILE A 2 -11.11 2.85 3.03
C ILE A 2 -10.12 3.57 3.94
N TYR A 3 -9.07 4.18 3.36
CA TYR A 3 -7.98 4.82 4.12
C TYR A 3 -8.40 6.15 4.74
N GLU A 4 -8.99 7.04 3.96
CA GLU A 4 -9.35 8.38 4.44
C GLU A 4 -10.29 8.36 5.67
N PRO A 5 -11.38 7.57 5.70
CA PRO A 5 -12.21 7.49 6.91
C PRO A 5 -11.43 6.96 8.13
N ALA A 6 -10.55 5.97 7.93
CA ALA A 6 -9.72 5.42 8.99
C ALA A 6 -8.71 6.45 9.52
N PHE A 7 -8.08 7.21 8.63
CA PHE A 7 -7.16 8.28 8.99
C PHE A 7 -7.87 9.38 9.79
N ARG A 8 -9.03 9.87 9.31
CA ARG A 8 -9.80 10.93 9.98
C ARG A 8 -10.24 10.53 11.39
N GLU A 9 -10.78 9.32 11.56
CA GLU A 9 -11.18 8.79 12.89
C GLU A 9 -9.96 8.70 13.83
N THR A 10 -8.81 8.28 13.31
CA THR A 10 -7.57 8.22 14.10
C THR A 10 -7.04 9.61 14.46
N TYR A 11 -7.07 10.55 13.51
CA TYR A 11 -6.62 11.91 13.77
C TYR A 11 -7.51 12.62 14.78
N GLN A 12 -8.82 12.46 14.68
CA GLN A 12 -9.76 12.95 15.69
C GLN A 12 -9.43 12.39 17.08
N TRP A 13 -9.15 11.10 17.19
CA TRP A 13 -8.71 10.51 18.45
C TRP A 13 -7.43 11.18 18.99
N LEU A 14 -6.43 11.46 18.16
CA LEU A 14 -5.21 12.16 18.58
C LEU A 14 -5.51 13.56 19.12
N THR A 15 -6.42 14.31 18.51
CA THR A 15 -6.82 15.65 18.99
C THR A 15 -7.60 15.58 20.29
N GLU A 16 -8.48 14.61 20.45
CA GLU A 16 -9.22 14.33 21.71
C GLU A 16 -8.25 13.99 22.87
N GLN A 17 -7.15 13.27 22.58
CA GLN A 17 -6.08 13.01 23.54
C GLN A 17 -5.17 14.21 23.78
N LYS A 18 -5.38 15.33 23.08
CA LYS A 18 -4.49 16.51 23.09
C LYS A 18 -3.04 16.19 22.66
N ALA A 19 -2.87 15.12 21.90
CA ALA A 19 -1.59 14.68 21.37
C ALA A 19 -1.25 15.34 20.02
N ALA A 20 -2.26 15.88 19.33
CA ALA A 20 -2.11 16.68 18.12
C ALA A 20 -3.00 17.92 18.18
N GLU A 21 -2.60 18.99 17.51
CA GLU A 21 -3.43 20.17 17.32
C GLU A 21 -4.55 19.89 16.33
N GLU A 22 -5.74 20.43 16.57
CA GLU A 22 -6.85 20.31 15.63
C GLU A 22 -6.61 21.23 14.42
N ARG A 23 -6.64 20.63 13.22
CA ARG A 23 -6.63 21.38 11.96
C ARG A 23 -7.45 20.66 10.89
N GLU A 24 -7.90 21.38 9.92
CA GLU A 24 -8.52 20.80 8.73
C GLU A 24 -7.45 20.12 7.87
N ILE A 25 -7.71 18.87 7.46
CA ILE A 25 -6.84 18.08 6.58
C ILE A 25 -7.63 17.76 5.32
N GLY A 26 -7.15 18.27 4.20
CA GLY A 26 -7.78 18.03 2.90
C GLY A 26 -7.64 16.57 2.44
N SER A 27 -8.62 16.09 1.65
CA SER A 27 -8.57 14.72 1.09
C SER A 27 -7.34 14.49 0.20
N ALA A 28 -6.86 15.51 -0.50
CA ALA A 28 -5.65 15.42 -1.31
C ALA A 28 -4.39 15.18 -0.45
N GLU A 29 -4.28 15.84 0.71
CA GLU A 29 -3.20 15.61 1.66
C GLU A 29 -3.23 14.18 2.19
N ILE A 30 -4.42 13.69 2.58
CA ILE A 30 -4.59 12.32 3.05
C ILE A 30 -4.24 11.30 1.95
N ALA A 31 -4.63 11.55 0.71
CA ALA A 31 -4.30 10.70 -0.42
C ALA A 31 -2.79 10.63 -0.69
N GLY A 32 -2.07 11.72 -0.44
CA GLY A 32 -0.61 11.78 -0.55
C GLY A 32 0.14 10.80 0.36
N TRP A 33 -0.47 10.38 1.47
CA TRP A 33 0.10 9.39 2.38
C TRP A 33 -0.06 7.93 1.92
N LEU A 34 -0.90 7.67 0.92
CA LEU A 34 -1.02 6.34 0.34
C LEU A 34 0.27 5.95 -0.37
N GLY A 35 0.78 4.76 -0.07
CA GLY A 35 2.10 4.29 -0.53
C GLY A 35 3.20 4.38 0.51
N PHE A 36 3.08 5.23 1.53
CA PHE A 36 3.97 5.21 2.69
C PHE A 36 3.68 3.98 3.58
N ASN A 37 4.71 3.47 4.24
CA ASN A 37 4.44 2.62 5.39
C ASN A 37 3.98 3.47 6.59
N SER A 38 3.32 2.85 7.57
CA SER A 38 2.73 3.59 8.69
C SER A 38 3.76 4.35 9.53
N LYS A 39 4.99 3.87 9.60
CA LYS A 39 6.07 4.53 10.37
C LYS A 39 6.55 5.80 9.66
N GLU A 40 6.80 5.72 8.36
CA GLU A 40 7.15 6.89 7.55
C GLU A 40 6.06 7.95 7.60
N MET A 41 4.81 7.55 7.42
CA MET A 41 3.67 8.46 7.39
C MET A 41 3.57 9.29 8.67
N TRP A 42 3.54 8.66 9.84
CA TRP A 42 3.44 9.40 11.11
C TRP A 42 4.67 10.25 11.40
N ASN A 43 5.87 9.80 11.02
CA ASN A 43 7.09 10.59 11.19
C ASN A 43 7.13 11.83 10.28
N THR A 44 6.50 11.76 9.11
CA THR A 44 6.42 12.89 8.18
C THR A 44 5.26 13.83 8.51
N PHE A 45 4.10 13.29 8.86
CA PHE A 45 2.89 14.06 9.12
C PHE A 45 2.91 14.79 10.47
N LEU A 46 3.33 14.10 11.52
CA LEU A 46 3.45 14.63 12.88
C LEU A 46 4.81 14.24 13.48
N PRO A 47 5.91 14.89 13.05
CA PRO A 47 7.26 14.52 13.47
C PRO A 47 7.45 14.60 14.99
N GLU A 48 6.85 15.60 15.64
CA GLU A 48 6.95 15.85 17.08
C GLU A 48 6.02 14.98 17.93
N LEU A 49 5.13 14.19 17.31
CA LEU A 49 4.22 13.31 18.04
C LEU A 49 5.03 12.25 18.81
N ASP A 50 4.66 12.05 20.08
CA ASP A 50 5.29 11.00 20.90
C ASP A 50 5.19 9.62 20.23
N GLN A 51 6.26 8.82 20.37
CA GLN A 51 6.38 7.52 19.72
C GLN A 51 5.25 6.55 20.12
N SER A 52 4.80 6.62 21.37
CA SER A 52 3.71 5.77 21.86
C SER A 52 2.37 6.10 21.18
N TYR A 53 2.11 7.38 20.90
CA TYR A 53 0.95 7.81 20.14
C TYR A 53 1.07 7.44 18.65
N LYS A 54 2.25 7.55 18.05
CA LYS A 54 2.49 7.09 16.66
C LYS A 54 2.19 5.60 16.50
N GLU A 55 2.60 4.80 17.47
CA GLU A 55 2.34 3.35 17.46
C GLU A 55 0.84 3.02 17.66
N GLN A 56 0.17 3.72 18.57
CA GLN A 56 -1.27 3.56 18.78
C GLN A 56 -2.06 4.00 17.56
N ALA A 57 -1.75 5.17 16.98
CA ALA A 57 -2.36 5.67 15.76
C ALA A 57 -2.16 4.71 14.58
N SER A 58 -0.94 4.17 14.42
CA SER A 58 -0.65 3.18 13.40
C SER A 58 -1.48 1.90 13.53
N ARG A 59 -1.69 1.42 14.76
CA ARG A 59 -2.58 0.27 15.03
C ARG A 59 -4.01 0.64 14.69
N MET A 60 -4.49 1.77 15.18
CA MET A 60 -5.87 2.22 15.00
C MET A 60 -6.26 2.38 13.52
N VAL A 61 -5.43 3.05 12.71
CA VAL A 61 -5.68 3.15 11.25
C VAL A 61 -5.76 1.76 10.63
N GLY A 62 -4.82 0.86 10.95
CA GLY A 62 -4.83 -0.51 10.42
C GLY A 62 -6.10 -1.26 10.77
N ASP A 63 -6.53 -1.23 12.03
CA ASP A 63 -7.74 -1.92 12.52
C ASP A 63 -9.01 -1.35 11.88
N LEU A 64 -9.07 -0.03 11.73
CA LEU A 64 -10.18 0.65 11.06
C LEU A 64 -10.26 0.28 9.58
N MET A 65 -9.14 0.23 8.88
CA MET A 65 -9.09 -0.22 7.48
C MET A 65 -9.54 -1.67 7.35
N VAL A 66 -9.05 -2.58 8.20
CA VAL A 66 -9.48 -3.99 8.23
C VAL A 66 -10.98 -4.10 8.49
N ARG A 67 -11.51 -3.27 9.40
CA ARG A 67 -12.96 -3.19 9.65
C ARG A 67 -13.75 -2.77 8.40
N GLN A 68 -13.23 -1.79 7.63
CA GLN A 68 -13.88 -1.36 6.39
C GLN A 68 -13.85 -2.45 5.31
N ILE A 69 -12.74 -3.18 5.18
CA ILE A 69 -12.62 -4.32 4.26
C ILE A 69 -13.68 -5.38 4.62
N ARG A 70 -13.75 -5.80 5.87
CA ARG A 70 -14.73 -6.79 6.36
C ARG A 70 -16.20 -6.35 6.21
N LYS A 71 -16.44 -5.04 6.04
CA LYS A 71 -17.77 -4.47 5.74
C LYS A 71 -17.98 -4.30 4.22
N HIS A 72 -17.17 -4.93 3.38
CA HIS A 72 -17.24 -4.87 1.91
C HIS A 72 -17.20 -3.43 1.36
N LYS A 73 -16.42 -2.54 2.00
CA LYS A 73 -16.23 -1.16 1.53
C LYS A 73 -15.04 -0.98 0.59
N ALA A 74 -14.15 -1.97 0.52
CA ALA A 74 -13.12 -2.05 -0.51
C ALA A 74 -13.73 -2.69 -1.77
N VAL A 75 -13.33 -2.19 -2.93
CA VAL A 75 -13.81 -2.68 -4.23
C VAL A 75 -12.66 -2.76 -5.21
N TRP A 76 -12.77 -3.67 -6.18
CA TRP A 76 -11.87 -3.73 -7.32
C TRP A 76 -12.04 -2.53 -8.25
N TYR A 77 -10.97 -2.13 -8.90
CA TYR A 77 -11.09 -1.28 -10.07
C TYR A 77 -11.83 -2.03 -11.19
N PRO A 78 -12.66 -1.34 -11.99
CA PRO A 78 -13.33 -1.97 -13.12
C PRO A 78 -12.33 -2.66 -14.07
N GLY A 79 -12.62 -3.88 -14.46
CA GLY A 79 -11.76 -4.68 -15.36
C GLY A 79 -10.57 -5.37 -14.69
N ALA A 80 -10.35 -5.18 -13.38
CA ALA A 80 -9.20 -5.77 -12.69
C ALA A 80 -9.27 -7.30 -12.65
N GLU A 81 -10.43 -7.88 -12.31
CA GLU A 81 -10.59 -9.33 -12.24
C GLU A 81 -10.43 -10.00 -13.60
N GLU A 82 -10.96 -9.40 -14.67
CA GLU A 82 -10.81 -9.87 -16.04
C GLU A 82 -9.35 -9.85 -16.50
N MET A 83 -8.63 -8.74 -16.20
CA MET A 83 -7.22 -8.61 -16.50
C MET A 83 -6.38 -9.67 -15.76
N LEU A 84 -6.58 -9.83 -14.45
CA LEU A 84 -5.87 -10.81 -13.64
C LEU A 84 -6.12 -12.23 -14.13
N THR A 85 -7.37 -12.55 -14.46
CA THR A 85 -7.75 -13.84 -15.04
C THR A 85 -7.05 -14.09 -16.38
N ALA A 86 -7.01 -13.07 -17.25
CA ALA A 86 -6.33 -13.19 -18.54
C ALA A 86 -4.82 -13.42 -18.39
N LEU A 87 -4.17 -12.76 -17.40
CA LEU A 87 -2.75 -12.96 -17.11
C LEU A 87 -2.48 -14.37 -16.57
N LYS A 88 -3.26 -14.85 -15.59
CA LYS A 88 -3.11 -16.22 -15.08
C LYS A 88 -3.31 -17.28 -16.16
N ASN A 89 -4.30 -17.11 -17.03
CA ASN A 89 -4.56 -18.04 -18.15
C ASN A 89 -3.42 -18.08 -19.18
N ARG A 90 -2.57 -17.02 -19.23
CA ARG A 90 -1.35 -16.98 -20.02
C ARG A 90 -0.12 -17.54 -19.31
N GLY A 91 -0.28 -18.06 -18.10
CA GLY A 91 0.79 -18.68 -17.31
C GLY A 91 1.69 -17.71 -16.56
N TYR A 92 1.30 -16.43 -16.40
CA TYR A 92 2.09 -15.50 -15.61
C TYR A 92 2.01 -15.82 -14.10
N HIS A 93 3.14 -15.71 -13.42
CA HIS A 93 3.18 -15.61 -11.98
C HIS A 93 2.84 -14.18 -11.55
N LEU A 94 1.86 -14.04 -10.67
CA LEU A 94 1.40 -12.75 -10.18
C LEU A 94 1.69 -12.64 -8.69
N VAL A 95 2.39 -11.59 -8.30
CA VAL A 95 2.69 -11.31 -6.89
C VAL A 95 2.36 -9.85 -6.57
N ILE A 96 2.00 -9.59 -5.31
CA ILE A 96 1.80 -8.24 -4.80
C ILE A 96 2.94 -7.92 -3.84
N LEU A 97 3.49 -6.71 -3.94
CA LEU A 97 4.41 -6.13 -2.96
C LEU A 97 3.85 -4.79 -2.48
N SER A 98 3.51 -4.69 -1.21
CA SER A 98 2.87 -3.50 -0.64
C SER A 98 3.53 -3.03 0.65
N ASN A 99 3.54 -1.72 0.88
CA ASN A 99 3.95 -1.09 2.14
C ASN A 99 2.89 -1.24 3.26
N CYS A 100 2.04 -2.23 3.18
CA CYS A 100 0.97 -2.48 4.14
C CYS A 100 1.43 -3.34 5.32
N LYS A 101 0.53 -3.49 6.29
CA LYS A 101 0.66 -4.45 7.40
C LYS A 101 0.13 -5.82 7.03
N ALA A 102 0.60 -6.85 7.73
CA ALA A 102 0.15 -8.24 7.57
C ALA A 102 -1.37 -8.38 7.76
N SER A 103 -1.94 -7.73 8.76
CA SER A 103 -3.40 -7.75 9.00
C SER A 103 -4.23 -7.17 7.83
N TYR A 104 -3.72 -6.13 7.17
CA TYR A 104 -4.35 -5.56 5.97
C TYR A 104 -4.24 -6.52 4.78
N ARG A 105 -3.06 -7.11 4.55
CA ARG A 105 -2.84 -8.15 3.54
C ARG A 105 -3.82 -9.31 3.73
N GLU A 106 -3.89 -9.87 4.94
CA GLU A 106 -4.76 -11.01 5.25
C GLU A 106 -6.24 -10.70 5.02
N ALA A 107 -6.68 -9.49 5.42
CA ALA A 107 -8.05 -9.06 5.20
C ALA A 107 -8.39 -8.97 3.70
N HIS A 108 -7.52 -8.37 2.88
CA HIS A 108 -7.71 -8.28 1.44
C HIS A 108 -7.64 -9.65 0.77
N TRP A 109 -6.64 -10.47 1.13
CA TRP A 109 -6.48 -11.81 0.59
C TRP A 109 -7.75 -12.63 0.72
N LYS A 110 -8.33 -12.61 1.92
CA LYS A 110 -9.57 -13.33 2.21
C LYS A 110 -10.79 -12.71 1.55
N GLU A 111 -10.94 -11.39 1.66
CA GLU A 111 -12.12 -10.67 1.17
C GLU A 111 -12.30 -10.79 -0.33
N PHE A 112 -11.19 -10.69 -1.08
CA PHE A 112 -11.20 -10.72 -2.53
C PHE A 112 -10.90 -12.11 -3.11
N GLY A 113 -10.64 -13.13 -2.29
CA GLY A 113 -10.25 -14.46 -2.77
C GLY A 113 -9.03 -14.38 -3.70
N MET A 114 -8.00 -13.65 -3.26
CA MET A 114 -6.86 -13.28 -4.10
C MET A 114 -6.02 -14.48 -4.56
N GLU A 115 -6.10 -15.61 -3.84
CA GLU A 115 -5.47 -16.89 -4.20
C GLU A 115 -5.86 -17.41 -5.58
N ARG A 116 -6.96 -16.92 -6.15
CA ARG A 116 -7.37 -17.26 -7.52
C ARG A 116 -6.39 -16.76 -8.57
N TRP A 117 -5.67 -15.67 -8.28
CA TRP A 117 -4.79 -15.02 -9.25
C TRP A 117 -3.35 -14.89 -8.76
N PHE A 118 -3.16 -14.55 -7.48
CA PHE A 118 -1.84 -14.23 -6.95
C PHE A 118 -1.19 -15.45 -6.29
N ASP A 119 0.07 -15.65 -6.62
CA ASP A 119 0.88 -16.71 -6.01
C ASP A 119 1.31 -16.28 -4.59
N HIS A 120 1.55 -14.97 -4.39
CA HIS A 120 1.89 -14.42 -3.08
C HIS A 120 1.54 -12.93 -2.94
N PHE A 121 1.37 -12.50 -1.67
CA PHE A 121 1.22 -11.09 -1.31
C PHE A 121 2.27 -10.73 -0.22
N TYR A 122 3.30 -10.00 -0.62
CA TYR A 122 4.38 -9.53 0.25
C TYR A 122 3.97 -8.21 0.90
N ASP A 123 3.98 -8.16 2.23
CA ASP A 123 3.76 -6.94 3.02
C ASP A 123 5.06 -6.46 3.68
N CYS A 124 5.23 -5.16 3.90
CA CYS A 124 6.46 -4.64 4.48
C CYS A 124 6.63 -4.98 5.97
N GLU A 125 5.54 -5.19 6.72
CA GLU A 125 5.61 -5.49 8.15
C GLU A 125 6.28 -6.84 8.40
N SER A 126 5.92 -7.87 7.63
CA SER A 126 6.55 -9.21 7.70
C SER A 126 8.06 -9.18 7.39
N TYR A 127 8.51 -8.12 6.72
CA TYR A 127 9.93 -7.90 6.37
C TYR A 127 10.58 -6.80 7.23
N GLY A 128 10.03 -6.50 8.42
CA GLY A 128 10.59 -5.53 9.35
C GLY A 128 10.56 -4.08 8.85
N PHE A 129 9.59 -3.74 7.98
CA PHE A 129 9.43 -2.43 7.33
C PHE A 129 10.62 -2.00 6.48
N ARG A 130 11.35 -2.97 5.92
CA ARG A 130 12.40 -2.69 4.95
C ARG A 130 11.81 -2.04 3.69
N PRO A 131 12.62 -1.24 2.95
CA PRO A 131 12.20 -0.67 1.68
C PRO A 131 11.76 -1.75 0.67
N LYS A 132 10.79 -1.45 -0.17
CA LYS A 132 10.34 -2.36 -1.24
C LYS A 132 11.48 -2.81 -2.16
N THR A 133 12.47 -1.94 -2.39
CA THR A 133 13.66 -2.23 -3.21
C THR A 133 14.53 -3.35 -2.64
N GLU A 134 14.50 -3.58 -1.34
CA GLU A 134 15.18 -4.71 -0.70
C GLU A 134 14.32 -5.96 -0.74
N ILE A 135 13.01 -5.83 -0.44
CA ILE A 135 12.09 -6.98 -0.44
C ILE A 135 11.97 -7.58 -1.85
N VAL A 136 11.95 -6.75 -2.90
CA VAL A 136 11.88 -7.23 -4.28
C VAL A 136 13.06 -8.12 -4.66
N GLN A 137 14.24 -7.95 -4.01
CA GLN A 137 15.38 -8.82 -4.24
C GLN A 137 15.14 -10.26 -3.75
N GLU A 138 14.30 -10.45 -2.76
CA GLU A 138 13.88 -11.80 -2.31
C GLU A 138 12.89 -12.40 -3.30
N ILE A 139 11.94 -11.60 -3.79
CA ILE A 139 10.95 -12.02 -4.78
C ILE A 139 11.63 -12.54 -6.06
N ILE A 140 12.62 -11.81 -6.59
CA ILE A 140 13.30 -12.21 -7.83
C ILE A 140 14.24 -13.42 -7.65
N ARG A 141 14.54 -13.84 -6.42
CA ARG A 141 15.22 -15.12 -6.17
C ARG A 141 14.26 -16.30 -6.18
N GLU A 142 13.00 -16.05 -5.79
CA GLU A 142 11.96 -17.07 -5.72
C GLU A 142 11.35 -17.34 -7.10
N TYR A 143 11.13 -16.29 -7.89
CA TYR A 143 10.53 -16.38 -9.22
C TYR A 143 11.56 -16.08 -10.31
N SER A 144 11.63 -16.93 -11.34
CA SER A 144 12.51 -16.69 -12.49
C SER A 144 11.92 -15.64 -13.43
N GLY A 145 12.73 -14.65 -13.85
CA GLY A 145 12.32 -13.59 -14.78
C GLY A 145 12.13 -14.05 -16.24
N PRO A 146 11.65 -13.18 -17.14
CA PRO A 146 11.59 -11.73 -17.05
C PRO A 146 10.46 -11.21 -16.15
N TYR A 147 10.66 -10.03 -15.62
CA TYR A 147 9.72 -9.36 -14.72
C TYR A 147 9.10 -8.15 -15.39
N LEU A 148 7.91 -7.78 -14.93
CA LEU A 148 7.25 -6.52 -15.20
C LEU A 148 6.70 -5.98 -13.87
N VAL A 149 7.08 -4.76 -13.52
CA VAL A 149 6.53 -4.08 -12.34
C VAL A 149 5.41 -3.14 -12.79
N VAL A 150 4.31 -3.19 -12.06
CA VAL A 150 3.15 -2.32 -12.27
C VAL A 150 2.87 -1.59 -10.97
N GLY A 151 2.73 -0.28 -11.00
CA GLY A 151 2.47 0.49 -9.80
C GLY A 151 2.13 1.95 -10.08
N ASP A 152 1.80 2.68 -9.04
CA ASP A 152 1.35 4.07 -9.12
C ASP A 152 2.20 5.05 -8.32
N ARG A 153 3.22 4.54 -7.58
CA ARG A 153 4.08 5.35 -6.75
C ARG A 153 5.55 5.24 -7.17
N ARG A 154 6.32 6.25 -6.78
CA ARG A 154 7.78 6.27 -6.98
C ARG A 154 8.46 5.02 -6.43
N GLN A 155 8.03 4.52 -5.28
CA GLN A 155 8.57 3.30 -4.68
C GLN A 155 8.42 2.06 -5.59
N ASP A 156 7.37 2.03 -6.41
CA ASP A 156 7.15 0.94 -7.38
C ASP A 156 8.10 1.07 -8.58
N LEU A 157 8.30 2.31 -9.06
CA LEU A 157 9.30 2.60 -10.09
C LEU A 157 10.72 2.27 -9.60
N GLU A 158 11.04 2.58 -8.34
CA GLU A 158 12.31 2.22 -7.71
C GLU A 158 12.49 0.69 -7.62
N CYS A 159 11.43 -0.06 -7.35
CA CYS A 159 11.44 -1.52 -7.40
C CYS A 159 11.76 -2.04 -8.81
N ALA A 160 11.14 -1.48 -9.85
CA ALA A 160 11.43 -1.85 -11.23
C ALA A 160 12.91 -1.63 -11.58
N ARG A 161 13.46 -0.49 -11.19
CA ARG A 161 14.88 -0.18 -11.37
C ARG A 161 15.78 -1.15 -10.60
N ALA A 162 15.41 -1.50 -9.36
CA ALA A 162 16.18 -2.43 -8.54
C ALA A 162 16.25 -3.84 -9.12
N CYS A 163 15.19 -4.31 -9.79
CA CYS A 163 15.20 -5.60 -10.51
C CYS A 163 15.48 -5.48 -12.01
N LYS A 164 15.86 -4.30 -12.51
CA LYS A 164 16.15 -4.05 -13.95
C LYS A 164 14.99 -4.50 -14.84
N SER A 165 13.79 -4.19 -14.44
CA SER A 165 12.53 -4.59 -15.08
C SER A 165 11.87 -3.39 -15.76
N PRO A 166 11.15 -3.57 -16.88
CA PRO A 166 10.20 -2.58 -17.36
C PRO A 166 9.18 -2.20 -16.29
N PHE A 167 8.63 -0.99 -16.39
CA PHE A 167 7.66 -0.46 -15.44
C PHE A 167 6.43 0.10 -16.16
N ILE A 168 5.24 -0.32 -15.74
CA ILE A 168 3.98 0.30 -16.16
C ILE A 168 3.46 1.20 -15.03
N GLY A 169 3.45 2.50 -15.27
CA GLY A 169 2.92 3.49 -14.35
C GLY A 169 1.40 3.65 -14.44
N CYS A 170 0.69 3.42 -13.34
CA CYS A 170 -0.76 3.58 -13.25
C CYS A 170 -1.10 5.04 -12.89
N LEU A 171 -1.33 5.89 -13.89
CA LEU A 171 -1.58 7.32 -13.70
C LEU A 171 -2.93 7.63 -13.02
N TYR A 172 -3.81 6.66 -12.89
CA TYR A 172 -5.08 6.74 -12.17
C TYR A 172 -4.96 6.42 -10.67
N GLY A 173 -3.77 6.09 -10.21
CA GLY A 173 -3.47 5.78 -8.82
C GLY A 173 -3.28 7.04 -7.95
N TYR A 174 -2.48 6.91 -6.91
CA TYR A 174 -2.29 7.95 -5.87
C TYR A 174 -0.97 8.73 -6.03
N GLY A 175 -0.17 8.41 -7.06
CA GLY A 175 1.06 9.12 -7.36
C GLY A 175 0.82 10.58 -7.76
N GLU A 176 1.72 11.48 -7.33
CA GLU A 176 1.67 12.87 -7.72
C GLU A 176 2.03 13.05 -9.21
N LYS A 177 1.55 14.15 -9.80
CA LYS A 177 1.88 14.47 -11.20
C LYS A 177 3.40 14.59 -11.38
N GLY A 178 3.96 13.76 -12.23
CA GLY A 178 5.40 13.69 -12.50
C GLY A 178 6.19 12.74 -11.58
N GLU A 179 5.58 12.15 -10.56
CA GLU A 179 6.21 11.16 -9.67
C GLU A 179 6.77 9.96 -10.44
N LEU A 180 6.09 9.57 -11.52
CA LEU A 180 6.47 8.45 -12.39
C LEU A 180 7.25 8.88 -13.65
N ASN A 181 7.79 10.10 -13.70
CA ASN A 181 8.62 10.52 -14.81
C ASN A 181 9.85 9.60 -14.94
N GLY A 182 10.02 9.02 -16.13
CA GLY A 182 11.04 8.00 -16.40
C GLY A 182 10.53 6.56 -16.20
N ALA A 183 9.20 6.36 -16.17
CA ALA A 183 8.58 5.09 -16.50
C ALA A 183 8.79 4.76 -17.98
N ASP A 184 8.79 3.48 -18.34
CA ASP A 184 8.89 3.00 -19.72
C ASP A 184 7.58 3.18 -20.49
#